data_5342269896711ce56e0c8729aea8f689
#
_entry.id   5342269896711ce56e0c8729aea8f689
#
_cell.length_a   1.000
_cell.length_b   1.000
_cell.length_c   1.000
_cell.angle_alpha   90.00
_cell.angle_beta   90.00
_cell.angle_gamma   90.00
#
_symmetry.space_group_name_H-M   'P 1'
#
loop_
_entity.id
_entity.type
_entity.pdbx_description
1 polymer ?
#
loop_
_entity_poly.entity_id
_entity_poly.type
_entity_poly.pdbx_seq_one_letter_code
_entity_poly.pdbx_strand_id
1 'polypeptide(L)'
;VLEENKHEVRLIDMDNESTEKDEFKKMFMDFNPDLVGITGTTSTINNALKVAKNIKGMSKVPIILGGIHATIAPKKTLESEYVDIVAVGEAEDTIRELVENLDDLEKVRGIWFKKEDKIIANEPRGLIHDLDTIPFPARHLLKNPEAYAPPDALHKPVASIMTTRGCFGQCTYCCTKQIFGLKIRARSVENILEEIDRCIKEYGVKEIHFMDDNFVFNKKRVLEFCEELKKRKYDIYFEFANGLRADNVDRDILQALKDIGVVNLGFGVESGNQQILDNIKKGIKKERVVKAF
;
A
#
# COMPACT_ATOMS: atom_id res chain seq x y z
N VAL A 1 -0.85 13.91 0.23
CA VAL A 1 -0.13 14.54 -0.90
C VAL A 1 -1.03 15.54 -1.62
N LEU A 2 -2.17 15.16 -2.19
CA LEU A 2 -3.00 16.09 -2.97
C LEU A 2 -3.57 17.22 -2.11
N GLU A 3 -4.12 16.92 -0.93
CA GLU A 3 -4.66 17.95 -0.01
C GLU A 3 -3.57 18.95 0.45
N GLU A 4 -2.33 18.49 0.70
CA GLU A 4 -1.21 19.36 1.02
C GLU A 4 -0.84 20.33 -0.11
N ASN A 5 -1.14 19.91 -1.34
CA ASN A 5 -1.00 20.75 -2.54
C ASN A 5 -2.29 21.50 -2.89
N LYS A 6 -3.22 21.63 -1.92
CA LYS A 6 -4.46 22.44 -2.01
C LYS A 6 -5.48 21.93 -3.04
N HIS A 7 -5.43 20.65 -3.40
CA HIS A 7 -6.48 20.03 -4.20
C HIS A 7 -7.60 19.54 -3.29
N GLU A 8 -8.85 19.71 -3.72
CA GLU A 8 -9.98 19.07 -3.09
C GLU A 8 -10.02 17.59 -3.46
N VAL A 9 -10.09 16.72 -2.48
CA VAL A 9 -10.01 15.27 -2.66
C VAL A 9 -11.23 14.59 -2.07
N ARG A 10 -11.82 13.67 -2.81
CA ARG A 10 -12.86 12.78 -2.34
C ARG A 10 -12.44 11.33 -2.50
N LEU A 11 -12.52 10.56 -1.43
CA LEU A 11 -12.23 9.13 -1.42
C LEU A 11 -13.52 8.34 -1.37
N ILE A 12 -13.63 7.30 -2.19
CA ILE A 12 -14.75 6.37 -2.20
C ILE A 12 -14.18 4.96 -2.19
N ASP A 13 -14.50 4.20 -1.16
CA ASP A 13 -14.16 2.79 -1.09
C ASP A 13 -15.34 1.95 -1.62
N MET A 14 -15.20 1.46 -2.83
CA MET A 14 -16.24 0.71 -3.53
C MET A 14 -16.49 -0.69 -2.94
N ASP A 15 -15.60 -1.20 -2.09
CA ASP A 15 -15.76 -2.50 -1.44
C ASP A 15 -16.50 -2.36 -0.09
N ASN A 16 -16.35 -1.23 0.59
CA ASN A 16 -16.92 -0.98 1.92
C ASN A 16 -18.08 0.04 1.94
N GLU A 17 -18.24 0.82 0.88
CA GLU A 17 -19.37 1.73 0.72
C GLU A 17 -20.38 1.11 -0.24
N SER A 18 -21.52 0.65 0.27
CA SER A 18 -22.66 0.26 -0.59
C SER A 18 -23.28 1.54 -1.17
N THR A 19 -22.70 2.04 -2.24
CA THR A 19 -23.28 3.13 -2.99
C THR A 19 -24.23 2.53 -4.01
N GLU A 20 -25.55 2.73 -3.85
CA GLU A 20 -26.50 2.51 -4.92
C GLU A 20 -26.05 3.30 -6.15
N LYS A 21 -26.25 2.74 -7.34
CA LYS A 21 -25.75 3.31 -8.59
C LYS A 21 -26.16 4.77 -8.80
N ASP A 22 -27.37 5.13 -8.38
CA ASP A 22 -27.89 6.48 -8.51
C ASP A 22 -27.28 7.44 -7.47
N GLU A 23 -26.98 6.97 -6.26
CA GLU A 23 -26.29 7.74 -5.24
C GLU A 23 -24.84 8.04 -5.67
N PHE A 24 -24.11 7.04 -6.16
CA PHE A 24 -22.77 7.24 -6.71
C PHE A 24 -22.78 8.27 -7.86
N LYS A 25 -23.74 8.14 -8.79
CA LYS A 25 -23.87 9.07 -9.91
C LYS A 25 -24.12 10.50 -9.43
N LYS A 26 -25.04 10.70 -8.50
CA LYS A 26 -25.33 12.04 -7.93
C LYS A 26 -24.07 12.61 -7.27
N MET A 27 -23.44 11.84 -6.40
CA MET A 27 -22.25 12.25 -5.68
C MET A 27 -21.09 12.61 -6.62
N PHE A 28 -20.91 11.85 -7.71
CA PHE A 28 -19.91 12.09 -8.73
C PHE A 28 -20.17 13.38 -9.50
N MET A 29 -21.43 13.60 -9.92
CA MET A 29 -21.83 14.80 -10.66
C MET A 29 -21.77 16.06 -9.79
N ASP A 30 -22.16 15.97 -8.53
CA ASP A 30 -22.09 17.09 -7.58
C ASP A 30 -20.64 17.50 -7.28
N PHE A 31 -19.71 16.53 -7.20
CA PHE A 31 -18.29 16.80 -6.98
C PHE A 31 -17.58 17.31 -8.23
N ASN A 32 -18.01 16.86 -9.43
CA ASN A 32 -17.47 17.24 -10.73
C ASN A 32 -15.93 17.21 -10.80
N PRO A 33 -15.27 16.06 -10.63
CA PRO A 33 -13.81 15.96 -10.55
C PRO A 33 -13.13 16.31 -11.88
N ASP A 34 -11.92 16.90 -11.81
CA ASP A 34 -11.04 17.14 -12.96
C ASP A 34 -10.22 15.88 -13.32
N LEU A 35 -10.02 14.97 -12.36
CA LEU A 35 -9.30 13.71 -12.52
C LEU A 35 -9.92 12.63 -11.62
N VAL A 36 -10.03 11.41 -12.12
CA VAL A 36 -10.43 10.25 -11.33
C VAL A 36 -9.28 9.26 -11.21
N GLY A 37 -8.84 8.98 -9.98
CA GLY A 37 -7.88 7.93 -9.66
C GLY A 37 -8.58 6.64 -9.25
N ILE A 38 -8.20 5.51 -9.85
CA ILE A 38 -8.70 4.18 -9.49
C ILE A 38 -7.51 3.30 -9.16
N THR A 39 -7.61 2.52 -8.09
CA THR A 39 -6.59 1.52 -7.73
C THR A 39 -7.15 0.11 -7.85
N GLY A 40 -6.27 -0.85 -8.15
CA GLY A 40 -6.67 -2.25 -8.23
C GLY A 40 -5.49 -3.20 -8.13
N THR A 41 -5.75 -4.34 -7.50
CA THR A 41 -4.88 -5.52 -7.55
C THR A 41 -5.23 -6.38 -8.75
N THR A 42 -4.45 -7.41 -9.06
CA THR A 42 -4.77 -8.32 -10.16
C THR A 42 -6.10 -9.07 -9.95
N SER A 43 -6.47 -9.34 -8.70
CA SER A 43 -7.76 -9.95 -8.36
C SER A 43 -8.95 -9.00 -8.52
N THR A 44 -8.76 -7.70 -8.33
CA THR A 44 -9.83 -6.69 -8.36
C THR A 44 -9.86 -5.85 -9.63
N ILE A 45 -8.90 -6.04 -10.57
CA ILE A 45 -8.78 -5.21 -11.78
C ILE A 45 -10.07 -5.16 -12.61
N ASN A 46 -10.77 -6.28 -12.74
CA ASN A 46 -12.02 -6.32 -13.50
C ASN A 46 -13.11 -5.42 -12.88
N ASN A 47 -13.14 -5.30 -11.56
CA ASN A 47 -14.06 -4.39 -10.86
C ASN A 47 -13.62 -2.94 -11.06
N ALA A 48 -12.32 -2.65 -10.96
CA ALA A 48 -11.77 -1.33 -11.25
C ALA A 48 -12.13 -0.86 -12.68
N LEU A 49 -12.01 -1.75 -13.68
CA LEU A 49 -12.39 -1.45 -15.07
C LEU A 49 -13.90 -1.26 -15.25
N LYS A 50 -14.75 -1.98 -14.50
CA LYS A 50 -16.20 -1.73 -14.50
C LYS A 50 -16.54 -0.34 -13.94
N VAL A 51 -15.85 0.08 -12.86
CA VAL A 51 -15.99 1.44 -12.32
C VAL A 51 -15.58 2.48 -13.34
N ALA A 52 -14.41 2.30 -13.97
CA ALA A 52 -13.95 3.19 -15.05
C ALA A 52 -14.96 3.30 -16.20
N LYS A 53 -15.53 2.17 -16.65
CA LYS A 53 -16.59 2.14 -17.67
C LYS A 53 -17.83 2.94 -17.25
N ASN A 54 -18.28 2.75 -16.01
CA ASN A 54 -19.45 3.48 -15.49
C ASN A 54 -19.19 4.99 -15.47
N ILE A 55 -18.01 5.42 -15.05
CA ILE A 55 -17.62 6.84 -15.04
C ILE A 55 -17.55 7.40 -16.45
N LYS A 56 -16.93 6.69 -17.40
CA LYS A 56 -16.88 7.11 -18.81
C LYS A 56 -18.26 7.20 -19.48
N GLY A 57 -19.23 6.43 -19.00
CA GLY A 57 -20.62 6.55 -19.42
C GLY A 57 -21.34 7.80 -18.89
N MET A 58 -20.78 8.50 -17.91
CA MET A 58 -21.35 9.71 -17.30
C MET A 58 -20.55 10.98 -17.61
N SER A 59 -19.24 10.85 -17.81
CA SER A 59 -18.33 11.98 -17.97
C SER A 59 -17.15 11.63 -18.88
N LYS A 60 -16.54 12.66 -19.48
CA LYS A 60 -15.27 12.54 -20.23
C LYS A 60 -14.04 12.79 -19.37
N VAL A 61 -14.20 12.88 -18.04
CA VAL A 61 -13.08 13.09 -17.11
C VAL A 61 -11.96 12.09 -17.36
N PRO A 62 -10.68 12.52 -17.33
CA PRO A 62 -9.56 11.60 -17.44
C PRO A 62 -9.53 10.62 -16.26
N ILE A 63 -9.23 9.36 -16.55
CA ILE A 63 -9.13 8.28 -15.56
C ILE A 63 -7.70 7.77 -15.52
N ILE A 64 -7.07 7.89 -14.35
CA ILE A 64 -5.78 7.26 -14.06
C ILE A 64 -6.01 5.99 -13.23
N LEU A 65 -5.40 4.89 -13.66
CA LEU A 65 -5.38 3.65 -12.89
C LEU A 65 -3.97 3.41 -12.33
N GLY A 66 -3.89 3.18 -11.03
CA GLY A 66 -2.65 2.92 -10.31
C GLY A 66 -2.69 1.61 -9.53
N GLY A 67 -1.69 1.42 -8.68
CA GLY A 67 -1.55 0.26 -7.82
C GLY A 67 -0.78 -0.90 -8.44
N ILE A 68 -0.84 -2.06 -7.79
CA ILE A 68 0.02 -3.20 -8.10
C ILE A 68 -0.20 -3.73 -9.51
N HIS A 69 -1.47 -3.93 -9.92
CA HIS A 69 -1.76 -4.46 -11.26
C HIS A 69 -1.29 -3.51 -12.38
N ALA A 70 -1.58 -2.23 -12.23
CA ALA A 70 -1.19 -1.20 -13.18
C ALA A 70 0.34 -1.12 -13.33
N THR A 71 1.07 -1.27 -12.23
CA THR A 71 2.54 -1.27 -12.24
C THR A 71 3.13 -2.47 -12.97
N ILE A 72 2.60 -3.68 -12.77
CA ILE A 72 3.17 -4.89 -13.38
C ILE A 72 2.68 -5.16 -14.80
N ALA A 73 1.53 -4.58 -15.20
CA ALA A 73 0.91 -4.79 -16.51
C ALA A 73 0.36 -3.47 -17.11
N PRO A 74 1.18 -2.40 -17.24
CA PRO A 74 0.69 -1.08 -17.64
C PRO A 74 0.10 -1.08 -19.04
N LYS A 75 0.75 -1.72 -20.00
CA LYS A 75 0.25 -1.81 -21.38
C LYS A 75 -1.11 -2.50 -21.44
N LYS A 76 -1.25 -3.65 -20.76
CA LYS A 76 -2.51 -4.40 -20.73
C LYS A 76 -3.64 -3.61 -20.06
N THR A 77 -3.33 -2.84 -19.03
CA THR A 77 -4.28 -1.95 -18.36
C THR A 77 -4.78 -0.86 -19.30
N LEU A 78 -3.90 -0.29 -20.13
CA LEU A 78 -4.23 0.72 -21.12
C LEU A 78 -4.94 0.16 -22.39
N GLU A 79 -4.97 -1.15 -22.62
CA GLU A 79 -5.81 -1.73 -23.68
C GLU A 79 -7.30 -1.50 -23.42
N SER A 80 -7.71 -1.27 -22.17
CA SER A 80 -9.08 -0.88 -21.83
C SER A 80 -9.40 0.51 -22.36
N GLU A 81 -10.48 0.65 -23.11
CA GLU A 81 -10.98 1.95 -23.64
C GLU A 81 -11.37 2.96 -22.54
N TYR A 82 -11.55 2.48 -21.30
CA TYR A 82 -12.02 3.28 -20.16
C TYR A 82 -10.89 3.89 -19.31
N VAL A 83 -9.63 3.54 -19.58
CA VAL A 83 -8.46 4.03 -18.84
C VAL A 83 -7.62 4.91 -19.77
N ASP A 84 -7.36 6.14 -19.37
CA ASP A 84 -6.58 7.10 -20.15
C ASP A 84 -5.10 7.07 -19.78
N ILE A 85 -4.81 6.94 -18.48
CA ILE A 85 -3.48 7.05 -17.88
C ILE A 85 -3.26 5.88 -16.93
N VAL A 86 -2.03 5.40 -16.84
CA VAL A 86 -1.57 4.42 -15.84
C VAL A 86 -0.39 4.99 -15.07
N ALA A 87 -0.47 5.01 -13.74
CA ALA A 87 0.68 5.29 -12.88
C ALA A 87 1.46 4.00 -12.60
N VAL A 88 2.77 4.05 -12.77
CA VAL A 88 3.68 2.91 -12.62
C VAL A 88 4.62 3.16 -11.44
N GLY A 89 4.68 2.22 -10.50
CA GLY A 89 5.52 2.29 -9.31
C GLY A 89 4.90 3.11 -8.18
N GLU A 90 5.75 3.81 -7.42
CA GLU A 90 5.33 4.72 -6.35
C GLU A 90 4.74 6.00 -6.97
N ALA A 91 3.54 6.35 -6.55
CA ALA A 91 2.75 7.36 -7.26
C ALA A 91 2.62 8.70 -6.53
N GLU A 92 3.18 8.87 -5.35
CA GLU A 92 3.04 10.08 -4.55
C GLU A 92 3.54 11.33 -5.28
N ASP A 93 4.75 11.29 -5.82
CA ASP A 93 5.28 12.38 -6.63
C ASP A 93 4.66 12.42 -8.04
N THR A 94 4.30 11.24 -8.58
CA THR A 94 3.68 11.14 -9.90
C THR A 94 2.32 11.81 -9.93
N ILE A 95 1.47 11.58 -8.91
CA ILE A 95 0.14 12.20 -8.87
C ILE A 95 0.21 13.72 -8.68
N ARG A 96 1.18 14.20 -7.89
CA ARG A 96 1.42 15.64 -7.72
C ARG A 96 1.78 16.30 -9.06
N GLU A 97 2.76 15.74 -9.77
CA GLU A 97 3.17 16.26 -11.08
C GLU A 97 2.06 16.15 -12.13
N LEU A 98 1.28 15.07 -12.09
CA LEU A 98 0.17 14.85 -13.02
C LEU A 98 -0.92 15.92 -12.91
N VAL A 99 -1.38 16.23 -11.70
CA VAL A 99 -2.45 17.22 -11.52
C VAL A 99 -2.04 18.63 -11.92
N GLU A 100 -0.74 18.93 -11.89
CA GLU A 100 -0.17 20.20 -12.35
C GLU A 100 0.02 20.25 -13.88
N ASN A 101 -0.02 19.09 -14.57
CA ASN A 101 0.31 18.95 -15.99
C ASN A 101 -0.72 18.11 -16.76
N LEU A 102 -2.00 18.19 -16.42
CA LEU A 102 -3.07 17.43 -17.10
C LEU A 102 -3.17 17.74 -18.61
N ASP A 103 -2.79 18.95 -19.03
CA ASP A 103 -2.78 19.37 -20.42
C ASP A 103 -1.52 18.92 -21.19
N ASP A 104 -0.46 18.48 -20.51
CA ASP A 104 0.80 18.06 -21.12
C ASP A 104 1.39 16.83 -20.42
N LEU A 105 0.77 15.68 -20.66
CA LEU A 105 1.14 14.41 -20.05
C LEU A 105 2.56 13.94 -20.39
N GLU A 106 3.17 14.44 -21.46
CA GLU A 106 4.53 14.06 -21.86
C GLU A 106 5.59 14.51 -20.85
N LYS A 107 5.29 15.53 -20.05
CA LYS A 107 6.17 16.02 -18.98
C LYS A 107 6.17 15.17 -17.71
N VAL A 108 5.10 14.38 -17.50
CA VAL A 108 4.87 13.66 -16.23
C VAL A 108 5.65 12.34 -16.20
N ARG A 109 6.58 12.20 -15.29
CA ARG A 109 7.35 10.95 -15.13
C ARG A 109 6.55 9.88 -14.41
N GLY A 110 6.82 8.62 -14.76
CA GLY A 110 6.21 7.47 -14.09
C GLY A 110 4.78 7.15 -14.55
N ILE A 111 4.34 7.72 -15.66
CA ILE A 111 3.05 7.39 -16.27
C ILE A 111 3.20 6.75 -17.65
N TRP A 112 2.20 5.97 -18.01
CA TRP A 112 1.89 5.55 -19.36
C TRP A 112 0.53 6.11 -19.73
N PHE A 113 0.32 6.55 -20.96
CA PHE A 113 -0.96 7.13 -21.37
C PHE A 113 -1.24 6.90 -22.85
N LYS A 114 -2.49 7.12 -23.23
CA LYS A 114 -2.93 7.09 -24.63
C LYS A 114 -2.82 8.46 -25.26
N LYS A 115 -2.20 8.51 -26.44
CA LYS A 115 -2.20 9.68 -27.31
C LYS A 115 -2.55 9.20 -28.71
N GLU A 116 -3.70 9.64 -29.23
CA GLU A 116 -4.28 9.09 -30.44
C GLU A 116 -4.41 7.55 -30.33
N ASP A 117 -3.93 6.80 -31.30
CA ASP A 117 -3.95 5.32 -31.30
C ASP A 117 -2.70 4.67 -30.71
N LYS A 118 -1.85 5.46 -30.01
CA LYS A 118 -0.58 4.96 -29.46
C LYS A 118 -0.56 5.01 -27.95
N ILE A 119 0.13 4.04 -27.37
CA ILE A 119 0.50 4.06 -25.95
C ILE A 119 1.88 4.69 -25.84
N ILE A 120 1.98 5.77 -25.10
CA ILE A 120 3.23 6.47 -24.77
C ILE A 120 3.64 6.04 -23.37
N ALA A 121 4.90 5.67 -23.21
CA ALA A 121 5.50 5.38 -21.92
C ALA A 121 6.52 6.48 -21.61
N ASN A 122 6.25 7.30 -20.61
CA ASN A 122 7.19 8.32 -20.17
C ASN A 122 8.35 7.69 -19.37
N GLU A 123 9.37 8.50 -19.11
CA GLU A 123 10.49 8.07 -18.26
C GLU A 123 9.99 7.53 -16.92
N PRO A 124 10.51 6.38 -16.47
CA PRO A 124 10.19 5.86 -15.15
C PRO A 124 10.56 6.86 -14.05
N ARG A 125 9.76 6.91 -13.01
CA ARG A 125 10.13 7.62 -11.79
C ARG A 125 10.98 6.73 -10.90
N GLY A 126 12.01 7.30 -10.29
CA GLY A 126 12.80 6.61 -9.27
C GLY A 126 11.98 6.36 -8.01
N LEU A 127 12.48 5.46 -7.16
CA LEU A 127 11.86 5.17 -5.87
C LEU A 127 12.10 6.34 -4.90
N ILE A 128 11.12 6.62 -4.04
CA ILE A 128 11.23 7.62 -2.98
C ILE A 128 12.24 7.11 -1.93
N HIS A 129 13.35 7.80 -1.77
CA HIS A 129 14.43 7.35 -0.89
C HIS A 129 14.14 7.58 0.58
N ASP A 130 13.64 8.75 0.93
CA ASP A 130 13.26 9.14 2.29
C ASP A 130 11.75 8.98 2.44
N LEU A 131 11.32 7.91 3.13
CA LEU A 131 9.90 7.62 3.33
C LEU A 131 9.25 8.54 4.37
N ASP A 132 10.03 9.25 5.20
CA ASP A 132 9.51 10.19 6.18
C ASP A 132 8.96 11.47 5.52
N THR A 133 9.34 11.72 4.26
CA THR A 133 8.81 12.84 3.46
C THR A 133 7.40 12.58 2.93
N ILE A 134 6.92 11.34 2.99
CA ILE A 134 5.59 10.98 2.51
C ILE A 134 4.57 11.33 3.60
N PRO A 135 3.53 12.12 3.29
CA PRO A 135 2.48 12.43 4.24
C PRO A 135 1.76 11.18 4.76
N PHE A 136 1.29 11.22 5.97
CA PHE A 136 0.47 10.14 6.51
C PHE A 136 -0.82 9.98 5.69
N PRO A 137 -1.34 8.74 5.59
CA PRO A 137 -2.60 8.48 4.88
C PRO A 137 -3.75 9.37 5.38
N ALA A 138 -4.52 9.93 4.45
CA ALA A 138 -5.65 10.81 4.71
C ALA A 138 -6.87 10.01 5.24
N ARG A 139 -6.74 9.40 6.42
CA ARG A 139 -7.77 8.54 7.03
C ARG A 139 -9.07 9.27 7.33
N HIS A 140 -9.02 10.59 7.50
CA HIS A 140 -10.20 11.44 7.67
C HIS A 140 -11.16 11.43 6.47
N LEU A 141 -10.68 11.01 5.28
CA LEU A 141 -11.51 10.85 4.10
C LEU A 141 -12.33 9.54 4.10
N LEU A 142 -12.02 8.60 5.01
CA LEU A 142 -12.76 7.35 5.14
C LEU A 142 -14.06 7.60 5.92
N LYS A 143 -15.21 7.26 5.32
CA LYS A 143 -16.53 7.52 5.94
C LYS A 143 -16.83 6.66 7.16
N ASN A 144 -16.34 5.42 7.15
CA ASN A 144 -16.61 4.44 8.21
C ASN A 144 -15.33 3.66 8.57
N PRO A 145 -14.46 4.22 9.41
CA PRO A 145 -13.20 3.57 9.78
C PRO A 145 -13.36 2.17 10.38
N GLU A 146 -14.49 1.89 11.05
CA GLU A 146 -14.75 0.57 11.66
C GLU A 146 -14.99 -0.53 10.62
N ALA A 147 -15.42 -0.17 9.39
CA ALA A 147 -15.63 -1.12 8.31
C ALA A 147 -14.32 -1.73 7.75
N TYR A 148 -13.19 -1.09 8.05
CA TYR A 148 -11.87 -1.48 7.51
C TYR A 148 -11.14 -2.51 8.37
N ALA A 149 -11.82 -3.13 9.33
CA ALA A 149 -11.22 -4.18 10.14
C ALA A 149 -11.21 -5.51 9.37
N PRO A 150 -10.04 -6.15 9.15
CA PRO A 150 -9.97 -7.50 8.60
C PRO A 150 -10.76 -8.49 9.45
N PRO A 151 -11.23 -9.61 8.88
CA PRO A 151 -12.03 -10.60 9.61
C PRO A 151 -11.33 -11.23 10.82
N ASP A 152 -10.01 -11.27 10.80
CA ASP A 152 -9.11 -11.82 11.82
C ASP A 152 -8.66 -10.80 12.87
N ALA A 153 -9.01 -9.52 12.72
CA ALA A 153 -8.72 -8.49 13.72
C ALA A 153 -9.43 -8.79 15.05
N LEU A 154 -8.66 -8.77 16.13
CA LEU A 154 -9.15 -9.06 17.48
C LEU A 154 -9.70 -7.81 18.18
N HIS A 155 -9.16 -6.63 17.85
CA HIS A 155 -9.50 -5.37 18.49
C HIS A 155 -9.83 -4.31 17.44
N LYS A 156 -10.95 -3.61 17.58
CA LYS A 156 -11.43 -2.60 16.61
C LYS A 156 -11.54 -1.23 17.28
N PRO A 157 -11.35 -0.13 16.53
CA PRO A 157 -11.01 -0.01 15.10
C PRO A 157 -9.56 -0.42 14.78
N VAL A 158 -9.31 -0.77 13.50
CA VAL A 158 -7.99 -1.18 12.99
C VAL A 158 -7.44 -0.09 12.06
N ALA A 159 -6.11 0.10 12.07
CA ALA A 159 -5.42 0.87 11.04
C ALA A 159 -4.28 0.06 10.43
N SER A 160 -4.10 0.18 9.12
CA SER A 160 -2.94 -0.36 8.41
C SER A 160 -1.82 0.68 8.36
N ILE A 161 -0.59 0.25 8.65
CA ILE A 161 0.62 1.09 8.58
C ILE A 161 1.69 0.35 7.79
N MET A 162 2.34 1.05 6.87
CA MET A 162 3.53 0.57 6.16
C MET A 162 4.75 1.33 6.66
N THR A 163 5.70 0.61 7.26
CA THR A 163 6.91 1.21 7.85
C THR A 163 8.14 1.05 6.98
N THR A 164 8.08 0.12 6.01
CA THR A 164 9.16 -0.17 5.06
C THR A 164 8.61 -0.40 3.67
N ARG A 165 9.41 -0.11 2.65
CA ARG A 165 9.14 -0.46 1.25
C ARG A 165 10.32 -1.20 0.67
N GLY A 166 10.04 -2.28 -0.05
CA GLY A 166 11.04 -3.13 -0.70
C GLY A 166 11.43 -4.36 0.12
N CYS A 167 11.97 -5.33 -0.57
CA CYS A 167 12.41 -6.60 0.00
C CYS A 167 13.61 -7.15 -0.76
N PHE A 168 14.65 -7.55 -0.06
CA PHE A 168 15.83 -8.17 -0.69
C PHE A 168 15.56 -9.58 -1.23
N GLY A 169 14.41 -10.17 -0.93
CA GLY A 169 13.98 -11.47 -1.42
C GLY A 169 13.81 -11.47 -2.95
N GLN A 170 14.19 -12.58 -3.58
CA GLN A 170 14.06 -12.77 -5.03
C GLN A 170 13.00 -13.82 -5.38
N CYS A 171 12.02 -14.01 -4.52
CA CYS A 171 10.97 -15.00 -4.68
C CYS A 171 10.31 -14.88 -6.06
N THR A 172 10.22 -16.01 -6.79
CA THR A 172 9.77 -16.03 -8.20
C THR A 172 8.31 -15.66 -8.39
N TYR A 173 7.50 -15.80 -7.34
CA TYR A 173 6.07 -15.51 -7.33
C TYR A 173 5.73 -14.10 -6.81
N CYS A 174 6.71 -13.35 -6.26
CA CYS A 174 6.48 -12.08 -5.60
C CYS A 174 6.76 -10.89 -6.53
N CYS A 175 5.84 -9.92 -6.54
CA CYS A 175 5.95 -8.70 -7.33
C CYS A 175 6.60 -7.52 -6.61
N THR A 176 6.87 -7.61 -5.31
CA THR A 176 7.44 -6.51 -4.49
C THR A 176 8.67 -5.86 -5.14
N LYS A 177 9.57 -6.69 -5.72
CA LYS A 177 10.77 -6.17 -6.40
C LYS A 177 10.46 -5.26 -7.59
N GLN A 178 9.32 -5.47 -8.25
CA GLN A 178 8.90 -4.67 -9.41
C GLN A 178 8.24 -3.36 -8.98
N ILE A 179 7.71 -3.29 -7.76
CA ILE A 179 6.98 -2.14 -7.23
C ILE A 179 7.92 -1.28 -6.39
N PHE A 180 8.57 -1.87 -5.38
CA PHE A 180 9.35 -1.18 -4.35
C PHE A 180 10.86 -1.45 -4.42
N GLY A 181 11.31 -2.31 -5.35
CA GLY A 181 12.72 -2.68 -5.52
C GLY A 181 13.23 -3.69 -4.50
N LEU A 182 14.52 -4.03 -4.64
CA LEU A 182 15.20 -4.99 -3.76
C LEU A 182 15.83 -4.35 -2.53
N LYS A 183 16.09 -3.03 -2.57
CA LYS A 183 16.65 -2.30 -1.43
C LYS A 183 15.51 -1.89 -0.50
N ILE A 184 15.61 -2.29 0.75
CA ILE A 184 14.65 -1.87 1.77
C ILE A 184 14.90 -0.41 2.13
N ARG A 185 13.86 0.39 2.07
CA ARG A 185 13.81 1.77 2.57
C ARG A 185 12.86 1.77 3.76
N ALA A 186 13.22 2.45 4.81
CA ALA A 186 12.47 2.42 6.07
C ALA A 186 12.19 3.85 6.55
N ARG A 187 11.04 4.04 7.13
CA ARG A 187 10.69 5.23 7.92
C ARG A 187 11.48 5.23 9.22
N SER A 188 11.75 6.39 9.77
CA SER A 188 12.31 6.54 11.10
C SER A 188 11.33 5.98 12.16
N VAL A 189 11.86 5.54 13.29
CA VAL A 189 11.05 5.07 14.41
C VAL A 189 10.11 6.18 14.90
N GLU A 190 10.61 7.43 14.98
CA GLU A 190 9.79 8.55 15.44
C GLU A 190 8.62 8.85 14.48
N ASN A 191 8.84 8.83 13.16
CA ASN A 191 7.80 9.04 12.18
C ASN A 191 6.70 7.95 12.25
N ILE A 192 7.08 6.67 12.50
CA ILE A 192 6.12 5.58 12.70
C ILE A 192 5.29 5.81 13.97
N LEU A 193 5.95 6.17 15.06
CA LEU A 193 5.29 6.41 16.34
C LEU A 193 4.35 7.62 16.30
N GLU A 194 4.69 8.65 15.54
CA GLU A 194 3.80 9.78 15.29
C GLU A 194 2.52 9.36 14.56
N GLU A 195 2.63 8.50 13.54
CA GLU A 195 1.46 7.95 12.85
C GLU A 195 0.60 7.09 13.77
N ILE A 196 1.22 6.25 14.62
CA ILE A 196 0.51 5.46 15.63
C ILE A 196 -0.22 6.37 16.61
N ASP A 197 0.45 7.43 17.09
CA ASP A 197 -0.14 8.45 17.96
C ASP A 197 -1.41 9.05 17.36
N ARG A 198 -1.33 9.44 16.09
CA ARG A 198 -2.48 10.00 15.37
C ARG A 198 -3.59 8.97 15.20
N CYS A 199 -3.26 7.72 14.84
CA CYS A 199 -4.24 6.64 14.73
C CYS A 199 -5.02 6.44 16.03
N ILE A 200 -4.34 6.47 17.17
CA ILE A 200 -4.97 6.33 18.50
C ILE A 200 -5.81 7.56 18.85
N LYS A 201 -5.24 8.76 18.73
CA LYS A 201 -5.85 10.01 19.22
C LYS A 201 -7.00 10.49 18.35
N GLU A 202 -6.83 10.40 17.02
CA GLU A 202 -7.80 10.97 16.07
C GLU A 202 -8.89 9.95 15.67
N TYR A 203 -8.55 8.65 15.64
CA TYR A 203 -9.44 7.60 15.11
C TYR A 203 -9.78 6.51 16.12
N GLY A 204 -9.27 6.60 17.36
CA GLY A 204 -9.58 5.63 18.40
C GLY A 204 -9.10 4.20 18.11
N VAL A 205 -8.08 4.05 17.25
CA VAL A 205 -7.56 2.76 16.79
C VAL A 205 -7.08 1.93 17.98
N LYS A 206 -7.43 0.64 17.96
CA LYS A 206 -7.08 -0.36 18.99
C LYS A 206 -6.12 -1.42 18.51
N GLU A 207 -6.00 -1.61 17.20
CA GLU A 207 -5.10 -2.58 16.59
C GLU A 207 -4.44 -2.00 15.34
N ILE A 208 -3.14 -2.19 15.20
CA ILE A 208 -2.34 -1.78 14.04
C ILE A 208 -1.90 -3.02 13.26
N HIS A 209 -2.23 -3.05 11.97
CA HIS A 209 -1.71 -4.06 11.05
C HIS A 209 -0.55 -3.49 10.25
N PHE A 210 0.66 -4.04 10.49
CA PHE A 210 1.82 -3.70 9.69
C PHE A 210 1.77 -4.41 8.34
N MET A 211 1.80 -3.61 7.26
CA MET A 211 1.70 -4.06 5.88
C MET A 211 3.06 -4.20 5.19
N ASP A 212 4.11 -4.29 5.96
CA ASP A 212 5.48 -4.34 5.47
C ASP A 212 5.79 -5.64 4.74
N ASP A 213 6.57 -5.56 3.65
CA ASP A 213 7.12 -6.75 2.99
C ASP A 213 8.21 -7.44 3.83
N ASN A 214 8.90 -6.69 4.69
CA ASN A 214 9.93 -7.22 5.57
C ASN A 214 10.21 -6.27 6.75
N PHE A 215 9.37 -6.29 7.76
CA PHE A 215 9.51 -5.46 8.96
C PHE A 215 10.80 -5.74 9.74
N VAL A 216 11.15 -7.03 9.88
CA VAL A 216 12.26 -7.52 10.72
C VAL A 216 13.62 -7.56 9.98
N PHE A 217 13.80 -6.76 8.93
CA PHE A 217 15.06 -6.73 8.15
C PHE A 217 16.27 -6.24 8.94
N ASN A 218 16.06 -5.49 10.01
CA ASN A 218 17.11 -4.92 10.87
C ASN A 218 16.73 -5.04 12.35
N LYS A 219 17.42 -5.92 13.06
CA LYS A 219 17.18 -6.20 14.49
C LYS A 219 17.27 -4.94 15.35
N LYS A 220 18.29 -4.08 15.15
CA LYS A 220 18.47 -2.87 15.95
C LYS A 220 17.25 -1.95 15.84
N ARG A 221 16.75 -1.71 14.63
CA ARG A 221 15.55 -0.90 14.38
C ARG A 221 14.31 -1.49 15.06
N VAL A 222 14.12 -2.82 14.99
CA VAL A 222 12.98 -3.49 15.65
C VAL A 222 13.01 -3.31 17.15
N LEU A 223 14.16 -3.52 17.78
CA LEU A 223 14.31 -3.36 19.22
C LEU A 223 14.13 -1.90 19.66
N GLU A 224 14.69 -0.96 18.91
CA GLU A 224 14.50 0.48 19.11
C GLU A 224 13.02 0.87 19.04
N PHE A 225 12.31 0.42 18.00
CA PHE A 225 10.87 0.65 17.85
C PHE A 225 10.08 0.11 19.04
N CYS A 226 10.35 -1.14 19.46
CA CYS A 226 9.67 -1.75 20.61
C CYS A 226 9.96 -1.01 21.91
N GLU A 227 11.20 -0.55 22.12
CA GLU A 227 11.59 0.20 23.30
C GLU A 227 10.89 1.57 23.38
N GLU A 228 10.91 2.33 22.27
CA GLU A 228 10.27 3.63 22.21
C GLU A 228 8.73 3.54 22.33
N LEU A 229 8.14 2.50 21.74
CA LEU A 229 6.70 2.25 21.87
C LEU A 229 6.30 1.93 23.31
N LYS A 230 7.07 1.11 24.03
CA LYS A 230 6.83 0.81 25.45
C LYS A 230 6.81 2.05 26.33
N LYS A 231 7.66 3.05 26.05
CA LYS A 231 7.69 4.31 26.81
C LYS A 231 6.37 5.08 26.72
N ARG A 232 5.63 4.93 25.60
CA ARG A 232 4.35 5.61 25.36
C ARG A 232 3.17 4.98 26.09
N LYS A 233 3.28 3.75 26.58
CA LYS A 233 2.29 3.03 27.40
C LYS A 233 0.89 2.98 26.80
N TYR A 234 0.80 2.77 25.50
CA TYR A 234 -0.48 2.65 24.81
C TYR A 234 -1.19 1.34 25.15
N ASP A 235 -2.51 1.39 25.21
CA ASP A 235 -3.38 0.21 25.19
C ASP A 235 -3.75 -0.09 23.75
N ILE A 236 -2.82 -0.76 23.01
CA ILE A 236 -2.94 -1.07 21.59
C ILE A 236 -2.31 -2.41 21.29
N TYR A 237 -2.80 -3.04 20.25
CA TYR A 237 -2.36 -4.34 19.78
C TYR A 237 -1.78 -4.25 18.36
N PHE A 238 -0.98 -5.25 18.00
CA PHE A 238 -0.28 -5.26 16.71
C PHE A 238 -0.38 -6.61 16.02
N GLU A 239 -0.45 -6.56 14.70
CA GLU A 239 -0.36 -7.71 13.81
C GLU A 239 0.57 -7.43 12.62
N PHE A 240 1.19 -8.50 12.09
CA PHE A 240 1.97 -8.44 10.86
C PHE A 240 1.19 -9.15 9.75
N ALA A 241 0.33 -8.41 9.04
CA ALA A 241 -0.61 -8.95 8.06
C ALA A 241 0.08 -9.72 6.91
N ASN A 242 1.29 -9.31 6.50
CA ASN A 242 2.08 -9.99 5.47
C ASN A 242 3.01 -11.08 6.03
N GLY A 243 2.96 -11.32 7.34
CA GLY A 243 3.86 -12.23 8.02
C GLY A 243 5.31 -11.74 8.09
N LEU A 244 6.14 -12.45 8.82
CA LEU A 244 7.56 -12.17 8.97
C LEU A 244 8.42 -13.21 8.24
N ARG A 245 9.65 -12.84 7.90
CA ARG A 245 10.65 -13.81 7.45
C ARG A 245 11.22 -14.56 8.65
N ALA A 246 11.03 -15.88 8.68
CA ALA A 246 11.48 -16.73 9.80
C ALA A 246 13.01 -16.73 9.98
N ASP A 247 13.80 -16.43 8.93
CA ASP A 247 15.26 -16.35 9.04
C ASP A 247 15.77 -15.03 9.65
N ASN A 248 14.90 -14.02 9.77
CA ASN A 248 15.24 -12.70 10.30
C ASN A 248 14.82 -12.51 11.78
N VAL A 249 14.19 -13.50 12.38
CA VAL A 249 13.78 -13.42 13.79
C VAL A 249 14.70 -14.22 14.71
N ASP A 250 14.82 -13.77 15.94
CA ASP A 250 15.42 -14.49 17.06
C ASP A 250 14.60 -14.26 18.33
N ARG A 251 15.03 -14.88 19.43
CA ARG A 251 14.30 -14.80 20.70
C ARG A 251 14.12 -13.36 21.20
N ASP A 252 15.14 -12.50 21.02
CA ASP A 252 15.07 -11.12 21.50
C ASP A 252 14.01 -10.33 20.74
N ILE A 253 13.98 -10.47 19.39
CA ILE A 253 12.97 -9.85 18.54
C ILE A 253 11.58 -10.34 18.94
N LEU A 254 11.36 -11.66 19.01
CA LEU A 254 10.05 -12.23 19.32
C LEU A 254 9.56 -11.82 20.71
N GLN A 255 10.47 -11.78 21.72
CA GLN A 255 10.13 -11.30 23.05
C GLN A 255 9.75 -9.81 23.03
N ALA A 256 10.53 -8.97 22.34
CA ALA A 256 10.26 -7.56 22.24
C ALA A 256 8.91 -7.28 21.55
N LEU A 257 8.58 -8.01 20.47
CA LEU A 257 7.30 -7.92 19.78
C LEU A 257 6.13 -8.37 20.67
N LYS A 258 6.28 -9.48 21.40
CA LYS A 258 5.30 -9.93 22.39
C LYS A 258 5.03 -8.87 23.45
N ASP A 259 6.10 -8.28 23.99
CA ASP A 259 6.02 -7.29 25.07
C ASP A 259 5.30 -5.99 24.67
N ILE A 260 5.21 -5.66 23.38
CA ILE A 260 4.47 -4.49 22.88
C ILE A 260 3.03 -4.80 22.50
N GLY A 261 2.56 -6.06 22.67
CA GLY A 261 1.18 -6.42 22.37
C GLY A 261 0.95 -6.96 20.97
N VAL A 262 1.95 -7.63 20.35
CA VAL A 262 1.72 -8.38 19.11
C VAL A 262 0.86 -9.60 19.44
N VAL A 263 -0.33 -9.67 18.85
CA VAL A 263 -1.36 -10.70 19.13
C VAL A 263 -1.34 -11.85 18.14
N ASN A 264 -0.89 -11.58 16.92
CA ASN A 264 -0.79 -12.58 15.86
C ASN A 264 0.50 -12.41 15.08
N LEU A 265 1.16 -13.53 14.76
CA LEU A 265 2.44 -13.51 14.07
C LEU A 265 2.55 -14.72 13.13
N GLY A 266 2.45 -14.46 11.86
CA GLY A 266 2.65 -15.44 10.80
C GLY A 266 4.08 -15.45 10.26
N PHE A 267 4.54 -16.60 9.77
CA PHE A 267 5.79 -16.72 9.04
C PHE A 267 5.56 -17.16 7.60
N GLY A 268 6.15 -16.45 6.66
CA GLY A 268 6.16 -16.84 5.26
C GLY A 268 7.10 -18.02 5.00
N VAL A 269 6.66 -19.23 5.32
CA VAL A 269 7.46 -20.47 5.19
C VAL A 269 7.48 -20.99 3.77
N GLU A 270 6.35 -20.98 3.09
CA GLU A 270 6.07 -21.47 1.73
C GLU A 270 6.18 -22.99 1.58
N SER A 271 7.27 -23.65 2.04
CA SER A 271 7.45 -25.09 1.93
C SER A 271 8.36 -25.66 3.02
N GLY A 272 8.05 -26.88 3.48
CA GLY A 272 8.95 -27.70 4.31
C GLY A 272 10.04 -28.42 3.51
N ASN A 273 10.05 -28.32 2.19
CA ASN A 273 11.04 -28.94 1.32
C ASN A 273 12.08 -27.92 0.84
N GLN A 274 13.38 -28.17 1.15
CA GLN A 274 14.45 -27.23 0.79
C GLN A 274 14.58 -27.03 -0.72
N GLN A 275 14.42 -28.08 -1.52
CA GLN A 275 14.51 -27.96 -2.98
C GLN A 275 13.42 -27.03 -3.54
N ILE A 276 12.22 -27.08 -2.98
CA ILE A 276 11.12 -26.15 -3.37
C ILE A 276 11.50 -24.72 -2.98
N LEU A 277 12.00 -24.49 -1.76
CA LEU A 277 12.46 -23.18 -1.31
C LEU A 277 13.56 -22.59 -2.21
N ASP A 278 14.49 -23.45 -2.66
CA ASP A 278 15.56 -23.05 -3.58
C ASP A 278 14.99 -22.73 -4.98
N ASN A 279 14.07 -23.55 -5.49
CA ASN A 279 13.43 -23.36 -6.80
C ASN A 279 12.62 -22.03 -6.86
N ILE A 280 11.89 -21.69 -5.81
CA ILE A 280 11.15 -20.43 -5.71
C ILE A 280 12.03 -19.24 -5.30
N LYS A 281 13.32 -19.46 -5.11
CA LYS A 281 14.31 -18.44 -4.67
C LYS A 281 13.90 -17.72 -3.38
N LYS A 282 13.31 -18.46 -2.43
CA LYS A 282 12.95 -17.90 -1.12
C LYS A 282 14.18 -17.44 -0.33
N GLY A 283 15.34 -18.10 -0.54
CA GLY A 283 16.60 -17.76 0.10
C GLY A 283 16.64 -18.04 1.59
N ILE A 284 15.84 -19.02 2.08
CA ILE A 284 15.75 -19.40 3.48
C ILE A 284 16.12 -20.89 3.64
N LYS A 285 16.78 -21.24 4.74
CA LYS A 285 17.04 -22.62 5.10
C LYS A 285 15.96 -23.13 6.05
N LYS A 286 15.46 -24.36 5.82
CA LYS A 286 14.37 -24.95 6.63
C LYS A 286 14.73 -25.04 8.11
N GLU A 287 16.02 -25.23 8.45
CA GLU A 287 16.50 -25.26 9.84
C GLU A 287 16.30 -23.90 10.55
N ARG A 288 16.39 -22.79 9.79
CA ARG A 288 16.10 -21.44 10.33
C ARG A 288 14.60 -21.27 10.58
N VAL A 289 13.77 -21.86 9.72
CA VAL A 289 12.31 -21.88 9.93
C VAL A 289 11.97 -22.63 11.21
N VAL A 290 12.47 -23.87 11.35
CA VAL A 290 12.23 -24.67 12.59
C VAL A 290 12.69 -23.95 13.84
N LYS A 291 13.81 -23.20 13.77
CA LYS A 291 14.31 -22.43 14.91
C LYS A 291 13.42 -21.24 15.29
N ALA A 292 12.65 -20.69 14.35
CA ALA A 292 11.77 -19.54 14.59
C ALA A 292 10.50 -19.95 15.36
N PHE A 293 10.09 -21.22 15.27
CA PHE A 293 9.00 -21.81 16.06
C PHE A 293 9.52 -22.38 17.39
#